data_48835b753ddec8c6b62050a0a9909180
#
_entry.id   48835b753ddec8c6b62050a0a9909180
#
_cell.length_a   1.000
_cell.length_b   1.000
_cell.length_c   1.000
_cell.angle_alpha   90.00
_cell.angle_beta   90.00
_cell.angle_gamma   90.00
#
_symmetry.space_group_name_H-M   'P 1'
#
loop_
_entity.id
_entity.type
_entity.pdbx_description
1 polymer ?
#
loop_
_entity_poly.entity_id
_entity_poly.type
_entity_poly.pdbx_seq_one_letter_code
_entity_poly.pdbx_strand_id
1 'polypeptide(L)'
;MNTALQPKFYYRVKSMDRERVKDYAIKSSLESTVQEVLDLLEADDGKPFEEKKAAAVNLLRKSKEAPLAEALVDFAVADTVGKTTKERFWDAGTISCLNGSLILRKVEEADRDGYIGLQKAYNLMKSMLKEETYCDMVWREHQEPKALMFSIIKDGQYIGYCGIKNTSQEPWEIAIEILPDWTNQGIGRIAIDGMLDAVKARLGINQFRVRIDPGNHASQKMFEKLGAIPNGISEFLIHDKATLEKCEDDNLHLIDADTISLAGKFGVEPRKLLSHILEYSLPW
;
A
#
# COMPACT_ATOMS: atom_id res chain seq x y z
N MET A 1 -32.32 0.69 14.62
CA MET A 1 -32.02 0.25 13.24
C MET A 1 -30.59 0.62 12.96
N ASN A 2 -29.71 -0.39 12.93
CA ASN A 2 -28.28 -0.20 12.65
C ASN A 2 -28.10 0.00 11.14
N THR A 3 -27.98 1.23 10.68
CA THR A 3 -27.51 1.53 9.34
C THR A 3 -25.98 1.42 9.35
N ALA A 4 -25.46 0.21 9.15
CA ALA A 4 -24.07 0.03 8.76
C ALA A 4 -23.85 0.85 7.49
N LEU A 5 -22.95 1.83 7.54
CA LEU A 5 -22.56 2.64 6.39
C LEU A 5 -22.11 1.69 5.28
N GLN A 6 -22.75 1.81 4.11
CA GLN A 6 -22.46 0.93 2.99
C GLN A 6 -20.98 1.07 2.55
N PRO A 7 -20.32 -0.02 2.12
CA PRO A 7 -18.94 0.01 1.65
C PRO A 7 -18.65 1.09 0.60
N LYS A 8 -19.64 1.42 -0.25
CA LYS A 8 -19.57 2.51 -1.23
C LYS A 8 -19.30 3.89 -0.62
N PHE A 9 -19.72 4.11 0.61
CA PHE A 9 -19.53 5.37 1.32
C PHE A 9 -18.09 5.52 1.82
N TYR A 10 -17.50 4.45 2.36
CA TYR A 10 -16.11 4.40 2.78
C TYR A 10 -15.13 4.76 1.66
N TYR A 11 -15.32 4.20 0.47
CA TYR A 11 -14.52 4.54 -0.72
C TYR A 11 -14.71 6.00 -1.17
N ARG A 12 -15.90 6.54 -1.01
CA ARG A 12 -16.20 7.93 -1.38
C ARG A 12 -15.53 8.95 -0.46
N VAL A 13 -15.42 8.66 0.83
CA VAL A 13 -14.73 9.52 1.81
C VAL A 13 -13.21 9.45 1.62
N LYS A 14 -12.64 8.27 1.34
CA LYS A 14 -11.21 8.10 1.03
C LYS A 14 -10.74 8.88 -0.20
N SER A 15 -11.64 9.16 -1.15
CA SER A 15 -11.33 9.90 -2.38
C SER A 15 -11.66 11.41 -2.29
N MET A 16 -12.12 11.90 -1.15
CA MET A 16 -12.44 13.31 -0.96
C MET A 16 -11.18 14.11 -0.60
N ASP A 17 -11.03 15.28 -1.25
CA ASP A 17 -10.10 16.29 -0.76
C ASP A 17 -10.57 16.88 0.59
N ARG A 18 -9.68 17.59 1.26
CA ARG A 18 -9.89 18.15 2.59
C ARG A 18 -11.15 19.03 2.71
N GLU A 19 -11.40 19.91 1.75
CA GLU A 19 -12.55 20.78 1.79
C GLU A 19 -13.87 20.01 1.71
N ARG A 20 -13.93 18.98 0.87
CA ARG A 20 -15.10 18.11 0.77
C ARG A 20 -15.35 17.30 2.05
N VAL A 21 -14.28 16.90 2.77
CA VAL A 21 -14.43 16.23 4.07
C VAL A 21 -14.97 17.19 5.11
N LYS A 22 -14.49 18.44 5.15
CA LYS A 22 -15.03 19.50 6.00
C LYS A 22 -16.51 19.78 5.68
N ASP A 23 -16.83 19.99 4.42
CA ASP A 23 -18.20 20.18 3.95
C ASP A 23 -19.13 19.01 4.32
N TYR A 24 -18.60 17.79 4.25
CA TYR A 24 -19.35 16.60 4.64
C TYR A 24 -19.57 16.54 6.16
N ALA A 25 -18.56 16.85 6.96
CA ALA A 25 -18.68 16.93 8.40
C ALA A 25 -19.74 17.96 8.84
N ILE A 26 -19.76 19.12 8.19
CA ILE A 26 -20.77 20.17 8.38
C ILE A 26 -22.17 19.63 8.08
N LYS A 27 -22.36 19.03 6.90
CA LYS A 27 -23.66 18.47 6.47
C LYS A 27 -24.16 17.31 7.32
N SER A 28 -23.25 16.60 8.00
CA SER A 28 -23.56 15.45 8.85
C SER A 28 -23.70 15.82 10.34
N SER A 29 -23.70 17.11 10.68
CA SER A 29 -23.74 17.63 12.08
C SER A 29 -22.59 17.14 12.96
N LEU A 30 -21.42 16.90 12.36
CA LEU A 30 -20.21 16.45 13.06
C LEU A 30 -19.22 17.61 13.35
N GLU A 31 -19.62 18.86 13.10
CA GLU A 31 -18.77 20.04 13.28
C GLU A 31 -18.19 20.12 14.69
N SER A 32 -19.00 19.89 15.71
CA SER A 32 -18.56 19.93 17.11
C SER A 32 -17.51 18.85 17.40
N THR A 33 -17.71 17.63 16.89
CA THR A 33 -16.78 16.52 17.09
C THR A 33 -15.46 16.74 16.35
N VAL A 34 -15.51 17.32 15.14
CA VAL A 34 -14.31 17.69 14.38
C VAL A 34 -13.54 18.79 15.09
N GLN A 35 -14.25 19.81 15.63
CA GLN A 35 -13.61 20.89 16.39
C GLN A 35 -12.96 20.35 17.67
N GLU A 36 -13.65 19.49 18.43
CA GLU A 36 -13.07 18.84 19.62
C GLU A 36 -11.79 18.03 19.30
N VAL A 37 -11.77 17.37 18.14
CA VAL A 37 -10.56 16.64 17.68
C VAL A 37 -9.42 17.60 17.37
N LEU A 38 -9.70 18.71 16.67
CA LEU A 38 -8.70 19.73 16.34
C LEU A 38 -8.15 20.35 17.63
N ASP A 39 -9.01 20.75 18.56
CA ASP A 39 -8.64 21.34 19.85
C ASP A 39 -7.75 20.38 20.67
N LEU A 40 -8.06 19.08 20.63
CA LEU A 40 -7.29 18.06 21.34
C LEU A 40 -5.90 17.83 20.72
N LEU A 41 -5.79 17.89 19.39
CA LEU A 41 -4.52 17.74 18.68
C LEU A 41 -3.63 18.99 18.85
N GLU A 42 -4.21 20.18 18.89
CA GLU A 42 -3.53 21.47 19.04
C GLU A 42 -3.20 21.84 20.50
N ALA A 43 -3.82 21.16 21.49
CA ALA A 43 -3.62 21.47 22.91
C ALA A 43 -2.13 21.40 23.30
N ASP A 44 -1.62 22.46 23.91
CA ASP A 44 -0.25 22.51 24.47
C ASP A 44 -0.26 21.96 25.91
N ASP A 45 -0.55 20.67 26.05
CA ASP A 45 -0.66 19.96 27.34
C ASP A 45 0.56 19.07 27.66
N GLY A 46 1.63 19.18 26.88
CA GLY A 46 2.87 18.43 27.04
C GLY A 46 2.78 16.93 26.70
N LYS A 47 1.64 16.44 26.22
CA LYS A 47 1.50 15.04 25.83
C LYS A 47 2.14 14.75 24.47
N PRO A 48 2.70 13.53 24.28
CA PRO A 48 3.18 13.09 22.99
C PRO A 48 2.07 13.12 21.93
N PHE A 49 2.41 13.51 20.71
CA PHE A 49 1.45 13.61 19.61
C PHE A 49 0.70 12.30 19.33
N GLU A 50 1.37 11.15 19.42
CA GLU A 50 0.74 9.83 19.24
C GLU A 50 -0.33 9.53 20.30
N GLU A 51 -0.16 10.03 21.54
CA GLU A 51 -1.17 9.90 22.58
C GLU A 51 -2.41 10.75 22.25
N LYS A 52 -2.20 11.97 21.77
CA LYS A 52 -3.27 12.86 21.31
C LYS A 52 -4.02 12.28 20.12
N LYS A 53 -3.28 11.70 19.16
CA LYS A 53 -3.85 11.00 18.00
C LYS A 53 -4.71 9.82 18.43
N ALA A 54 -4.23 8.99 19.35
CA ALA A 54 -5.00 7.86 19.88
C ALA A 54 -6.29 8.32 20.60
N ALA A 55 -6.22 9.42 21.36
CA ALA A 55 -7.39 10.01 22.01
C ALA A 55 -8.39 10.57 20.99
N ALA A 56 -7.92 11.24 19.94
CA ALA A 56 -8.74 11.74 18.84
C ALA A 56 -9.46 10.60 18.09
N VAL A 57 -8.77 9.51 17.77
CA VAL A 57 -9.36 8.30 17.19
C VAL A 57 -10.45 7.72 18.10
N ASN A 58 -10.20 7.66 19.41
CA ASN A 58 -11.19 7.15 20.36
C ASN A 58 -12.41 8.06 20.50
N LEU A 59 -12.23 9.38 20.42
CA LEU A 59 -13.32 10.34 20.41
C LEU A 59 -14.24 10.11 19.20
N LEU A 60 -13.65 9.99 18.04
CA LEU A 60 -14.36 9.77 16.79
C LEU A 60 -15.03 8.39 16.71
N ARG A 61 -14.41 7.34 17.29
CA ARG A 61 -15.02 5.99 17.38
C ARG A 61 -16.25 5.94 18.29
N LYS A 62 -16.39 6.85 19.22
CA LYS A 62 -17.61 7.00 20.05
C LYS A 62 -18.75 7.66 19.28
N SER A 63 -18.44 8.43 18.24
CA SER A 63 -19.45 8.89 17.28
C SER A 63 -19.86 7.71 16.40
N LYS A 64 -21.13 7.63 15.99
CA LYS A 64 -21.69 6.49 15.23
C LYS A 64 -21.05 6.26 13.83
N GLU A 65 -19.97 6.98 13.48
CA GLU A 65 -19.41 7.06 12.13
C GLU A 65 -17.88 6.76 12.12
N ALA A 66 -17.49 5.60 12.66
CA ALA A 66 -16.11 5.14 12.76
C ALA A 66 -15.26 5.21 11.45
N PRO A 67 -15.79 4.97 10.24
CA PRO A 67 -15.00 5.09 9.00
C PRO A 67 -14.66 6.54 8.60
N LEU A 68 -15.51 7.50 8.97
CA LEU A 68 -15.25 8.92 8.76
C LEU A 68 -14.18 9.41 9.73
N ALA A 69 -14.13 8.80 10.91
CA ALA A 69 -13.21 9.12 11.98
C ALA A 69 -11.74 8.99 11.58
N GLU A 70 -11.35 7.90 10.95
CA GLU A 70 -9.97 7.68 10.51
C GLU A 70 -9.55 8.70 9.44
N ALA A 71 -10.42 8.99 8.48
CA ALA A 71 -10.15 9.99 7.46
C ALA A 71 -10.01 11.40 8.06
N LEU A 72 -10.88 11.77 9.01
CA LEU A 72 -10.83 13.07 9.69
C LEU A 72 -9.58 13.23 10.56
N VAL A 73 -9.15 12.19 11.26
CA VAL A 73 -7.88 12.22 12.02
C VAL A 73 -6.70 12.37 11.09
N ASP A 74 -6.64 11.63 9.98
CA ASP A 74 -5.55 11.76 9.02
C ASP A 74 -5.48 13.19 8.43
N PHE A 75 -6.62 13.82 8.18
CA PHE A 75 -6.68 15.22 7.73
C PHE A 75 -6.32 16.22 8.84
N ALA A 76 -6.81 16.03 10.07
CA ALA A 76 -6.48 16.90 11.18
C ALA A 76 -4.99 16.79 11.55
N VAL A 77 -4.41 15.60 11.48
CA VAL A 77 -2.96 15.38 11.67
C VAL A 77 -2.17 16.10 10.57
N ALA A 78 -2.59 16.04 9.32
CA ALA A 78 -1.95 16.76 8.23
C ALA A 78 -1.99 18.29 8.43
N ASP A 79 -3.06 18.82 9.04
CA ASP A 79 -3.19 20.25 9.38
C ASP A 79 -2.29 20.66 10.53
N THR A 80 -2.27 19.89 11.62
CA THR A 80 -1.58 20.27 12.87
C THR A 80 -0.06 20.11 12.73
N VAL A 81 0.42 19.14 11.93
CA VAL A 81 1.86 18.89 11.72
C VAL A 81 2.39 19.55 10.42
N GLY A 82 1.51 20.13 9.62
CA GLY A 82 1.88 20.84 8.39
C GLY A 82 2.36 19.97 7.24
N LYS A 83 2.58 18.65 7.46
CA LYS A 83 3.05 17.74 6.40
C LYS A 83 2.60 16.30 6.62
N THR A 84 2.10 15.68 5.57
CA THR A 84 1.81 14.24 5.54
C THR A 84 3.08 13.39 5.67
N THR A 85 2.96 12.11 5.99
CA THR A 85 4.07 11.15 5.98
C THR A 85 4.82 11.17 4.63
N LYS A 86 4.07 11.24 3.53
CA LYS A 86 4.59 11.33 2.17
C LYS A 86 5.40 12.61 1.95
N GLU A 87 4.89 13.77 2.38
CA GLU A 87 5.58 15.05 2.26
C GLU A 87 6.85 15.08 3.11
N ARG A 88 6.79 14.66 4.37
CA ARG A 88 7.97 14.55 5.24
C ARG A 88 9.04 13.64 4.66
N PHE A 89 8.64 12.52 4.05
CA PHE A 89 9.57 11.62 3.41
C PHE A 89 10.34 12.31 2.27
N TRP A 90 9.62 13.07 1.43
CA TRP A 90 10.21 13.69 0.24
C TRP A 90 10.96 15.01 0.51
N ASP A 91 10.89 15.56 1.71
CA ASP A 91 11.72 16.72 2.10
C ASP A 91 13.22 16.43 1.97
N ALA A 92 13.63 15.19 2.18
CA ALA A 92 15.03 14.75 2.01
C ALA A 92 15.41 14.47 0.54
N GLY A 93 14.51 14.73 -0.42
CA GLY A 93 14.77 14.57 -1.84
C GLY A 93 14.80 13.12 -2.34
N THR A 94 15.34 12.94 -3.53
CA THR A 94 15.43 11.66 -4.23
C THR A 94 16.42 10.70 -3.56
N ILE A 95 16.31 9.41 -3.89
CA ILE A 95 17.25 8.38 -3.44
C ILE A 95 18.12 8.00 -4.63
N SER A 96 19.44 8.11 -4.45
CA SER A 96 20.40 7.75 -5.47
C SER A 96 20.99 6.36 -5.17
N CYS A 97 20.87 5.45 -6.11
CA CYS A 97 21.42 4.11 -6.08
C CYS A 97 22.42 3.92 -7.24
N LEU A 98 23.26 2.89 -7.19
CA LEU A 98 24.24 2.56 -8.25
C LEU A 98 25.05 3.77 -8.72
N ASN A 99 25.61 4.52 -7.78
CA ASN A 99 26.43 5.72 -8.10
C ASN A 99 25.68 6.74 -8.98
N GLY A 100 24.34 6.86 -8.81
CA GLY A 100 23.52 7.82 -9.52
C GLY A 100 22.90 7.34 -10.83
N SER A 101 23.24 6.13 -11.30
CA SER A 101 22.60 5.59 -12.52
C SER A 101 21.20 5.02 -12.29
N LEU A 102 20.82 4.78 -11.03
CA LEU A 102 19.47 4.39 -10.63
C LEU A 102 18.95 5.38 -9.58
N ILE A 103 17.83 6.00 -9.86
CA ILE A 103 17.20 7.00 -8.99
C ILE A 103 15.79 6.55 -8.62
N LEU A 104 15.47 6.64 -7.32
CA LEU A 104 14.10 6.54 -6.84
C LEU A 104 13.63 7.96 -6.51
N ARG A 105 12.56 8.40 -7.16
CA ARG A 105 11.99 9.73 -6.94
C ARG A 105 10.48 9.69 -6.75
N LYS A 106 9.92 10.79 -6.30
CA LYS A 106 8.47 10.97 -6.23
C LYS A 106 7.85 10.72 -7.61
N VAL A 107 6.68 10.07 -7.61
CA VAL A 107 5.87 9.88 -8.82
C VAL A 107 5.43 11.23 -9.35
N GLU A 108 5.61 11.47 -10.64
CA GLU A 108 5.26 12.68 -11.37
C GLU A 108 4.27 12.36 -12.49
N GLU A 109 3.52 13.35 -12.95
CA GLU A 109 2.55 13.16 -14.03
C GLU A 109 3.20 12.64 -15.33
N ALA A 110 4.45 13.03 -15.58
CA ALA A 110 5.24 12.53 -16.71
C ALA A 110 5.49 11.01 -16.69
N ASP A 111 5.28 10.33 -15.56
CA ASP A 111 5.46 8.88 -15.43
C ASP A 111 4.22 8.08 -15.88
N ARG A 112 3.08 8.75 -16.08
CA ARG A 112 1.79 8.12 -16.35
C ARG A 112 1.86 7.13 -17.52
N ASP A 113 2.42 7.54 -18.65
CA ASP A 113 2.50 6.68 -19.84
C ASP A 113 3.39 5.45 -19.61
N GLY A 114 4.51 5.64 -18.88
CA GLY A 114 5.39 4.55 -18.46
C GLY A 114 4.68 3.57 -17.53
N TYR A 115 3.94 4.09 -16.54
CA TYR A 115 3.14 3.29 -15.62
C TYR A 115 2.01 2.51 -16.34
N ILE A 116 1.27 3.16 -17.23
CA ILE A 116 0.24 2.47 -18.02
C ILE A 116 0.86 1.40 -18.92
N GLY A 117 2.03 1.67 -19.50
CA GLY A 117 2.82 0.66 -20.24
C GLY A 117 3.16 -0.55 -19.37
N LEU A 118 3.57 -0.33 -18.12
CA LEU A 118 3.84 -1.38 -17.14
C LEU A 118 2.57 -2.18 -16.80
N GLN A 119 1.44 -1.50 -16.58
CA GLN A 119 0.15 -2.15 -16.31
C GLN A 119 -0.30 -3.04 -17.47
N LYS A 120 -0.04 -2.67 -18.73
CA LYS A 120 -0.32 -3.52 -19.90
C LYS A 120 0.46 -4.84 -19.88
N ALA A 121 1.62 -4.90 -19.22
CA ALA A 121 2.39 -6.13 -19.07
C ALA A 121 1.84 -7.05 -17.97
N TYR A 122 1.41 -6.51 -16.83
CA TYR A 122 1.16 -7.29 -15.61
C TYR A 122 -0.26 -7.26 -15.08
N ASN A 123 -1.07 -6.25 -15.43
CA ASN A 123 -2.42 -6.12 -14.87
C ASN A 123 -3.33 -7.25 -15.35
N LEU A 124 -4.06 -7.88 -14.42
CA LEU A 124 -5.02 -8.94 -14.72
C LEU A 124 -6.15 -8.45 -15.63
N MET A 125 -6.54 -7.18 -15.49
CA MET A 125 -7.59 -6.52 -16.29
C MET A 125 -7.00 -5.73 -17.47
N LYS A 126 -5.87 -6.17 -18.04
CA LYS A 126 -5.16 -5.45 -19.11
C LYS A 126 -6.00 -5.15 -20.35
N SER A 127 -7.06 -5.92 -20.61
CA SER A 127 -7.99 -5.64 -21.71
C SER A 127 -8.76 -4.32 -21.50
N MET A 128 -8.98 -3.90 -20.26
CA MET A 128 -9.65 -2.65 -19.91
C MET A 128 -8.74 -1.42 -20.06
N LEU A 129 -7.41 -1.61 -20.15
CA LEU A 129 -6.45 -0.53 -20.39
C LEU A 129 -6.51 0.04 -21.82
N LYS A 130 -7.47 -0.41 -22.64
CA LYS A 130 -7.86 0.23 -23.90
C LYS A 130 -8.76 1.46 -23.65
N GLU A 131 -9.43 1.51 -22.52
CA GLU A 131 -10.33 2.58 -22.11
C GLU A 131 -9.57 3.60 -21.25
N GLU A 132 -9.55 4.86 -21.69
CA GLU A 132 -8.83 5.94 -21.02
C GLU A 132 -9.33 6.14 -19.58
N THR A 133 -10.63 6.02 -19.34
CA THR A 133 -11.23 6.11 -18.01
C THR A 133 -10.68 5.06 -17.03
N TYR A 134 -10.35 3.87 -17.52
CA TYR A 134 -9.73 2.83 -16.71
C TYR A 134 -8.24 3.15 -16.46
N CYS A 135 -7.53 3.66 -17.47
CA CYS A 135 -6.17 4.15 -17.31
C CYS A 135 -6.09 5.25 -16.25
N ASP A 136 -7.01 6.23 -16.29
CA ASP A 136 -7.11 7.29 -15.27
C ASP A 136 -7.40 6.75 -13.87
N MET A 137 -8.22 5.70 -13.78
CA MET A 137 -8.54 5.08 -12.49
C MET A 137 -7.29 4.44 -11.88
N VAL A 138 -6.59 3.58 -12.63
CA VAL A 138 -5.39 2.89 -12.10
C VAL A 138 -4.25 3.87 -11.83
N TRP A 139 -4.12 4.93 -12.64
CA TRP A 139 -3.15 5.99 -12.40
C TRP A 139 -3.43 6.76 -11.11
N ARG A 140 -4.68 7.08 -10.83
CA ARG A 140 -5.13 7.76 -9.61
C ARG A 140 -4.91 6.90 -8.37
N GLU A 141 -5.19 5.58 -8.45
CA GLU A 141 -4.89 4.62 -7.38
C GLU A 141 -3.40 4.55 -7.07
N HIS A 142 -2.54 4.62 -8.09
CA HIS A 142 -1.09 4.65 -7.92
C HIS A 142 -0.60 5.90 -7.16
N GLN A 143 -1.35 6.98 -7.20
CA GLN A 143 -1.01 8.25 -6.55
C GLN A 143 -1.75 8.49 -5.22
N GLU A 144 -2.49 7.52 -4.70
CA GLU A 144 -3.26 7.69 -3.45
C GLU A 144 -2.43 8.35 -2.34
N PRO A 145 -3.04 9.25 -1.54
CA PRO A 145 -2.31 9.95 -0.46
C PRO A 145 -1.64 9.02 0.56
N LYS A 146 -2.25 7.85 0.81
CA LYS A 146 -1.70 6.83 1.72
C LYS A 146 -0.65 5.92 1.08
N ALA A 147 -0.42 6.03 -0.22
CA ALA A 147 0.60 5.27 -0.93
C ALA A 147 1.90 6.09 -1.01
N LEU A 148 2.99 5.50 -0.53
CA LEU A 148 4.33 6.07 -0.69
C LEU A 148 5.02 5.36 -1.86
N MET A 149 4.70 5.78 -3.10
CA MET A 149 5.24 5.20 -4.32
C MET A 149 6.42 5.99 -4.85
N PHE A 150 7.35 5.27 -5.44
CA PHE A 150 8.60 5.76 -6.02
C PHE A 150 8.67 5.34 -7.48
N SER A 151 8.88 6.29 -8.37
CA SER A 151 9.28 5.97 -9.75
C SER A 151 10.74 5.51 -9.76
N ILE A 152 11.01 4.41 -10.42
CA ILE A 152 12.35 3.88 -10.65
C ILE A 152 12.85 4.43 -11.98
N ILE A 153 13.87 5.26 -11.93
CA ILE A 153 14.46 5.90 -13.10
C ILE A 153 15.87 5.32 -13.31
N LYS A 154 16.13 4.75 -14.48
CA LYS A 154 17.44 4.22 -14.87
C LYS A 154 17.95 4.99 -16.09
N ASP A 155 19.11 5.62 -15.93
CA ASP A 155 19.73 6.42 -17.00
C ASP A 155 18.76 7.44 -17.64
N GLY A 156 17.91 8.08 -16.81
CA GLY A 156 16.90 9.05 -17.22
C GLY A 156 15.59 8.47 -17.74
N GLN A 157 15.44 7.16 -17.84
CA GLN A 157 14.24 6.50 -18.32
C GLN A 157 13.42 5.91 -17.16
N TYR A 158 12.09 6.06 -17.17
CA TYR A 158 11.18 5.34 -16.28
C TYR A 158 11.18 3.85 -16.64
N ILE A 159 11.45 3.00 -15.65
CA ILE A 159 11.55 1.56 -15.83
C ILE A 159 10.63 0.76 -14.91
N GLY A 160 9.89 1.43 -14.03
CA GLY A 160 8.98 0.78 -13.10
C GLY A 160 8.77 1.60 -11.84
N TYR A 161 8.20 0.96 -10.84
CA TYR A 161 8.00 1.57 -9.53
C TYR A 161 8.31 0.60 -8.40
N CYS A 162 8.60 1.14 -7.22
CA CYS A 162 8.51 0.44 -5.95
C CYS A 162 7.80 1.32 -4.93
N GLY A 163 7.42 0.79 -3.79
CA GLY A 163 6.77 1.62 -2.79
C GLY A 163 6.07 0.85 -1.68
N ILE A 164 5.36 1.62 -0.86
CA ILE A 164 4.50 1.15 0.22
C ILE A 164 3.06 1.40 -0.21
N LYS A 165 2.24 0.33 -0.25
CA LYS A 165 0.85 0.42 -0.72
C LYS A 165 -0.05 1.24 0.19
N ASN A 166 0.14 1.13 1.51
CA ASN A 166 -0.67 1.84 2.47
C ASN A 166 0.13 2.13 3.74
N THR A 167 0.44 3.40 3.98
CA THR A 167 1.17 3.88 5.16
C THR A 167 0.31 3.99 6.41
N SER A 168 -1.00 3.70 6.33
CA SER A 168 -1.93 3.72 7.47
C SER A 168 -2.16 2.34 8.10
N GLN A 169 -1.56 1.29 7.55
CA GLN A 169 -1.74 -0.10 8.00
C GLN A 169 -0.38 -0.74 8.24
N GLU A 170 -0.13 -1.16 9.46
CA GLU A 170 1.08 -1.91 9.83
C GLU A 170 0.82 -3.43 9.86
N PRO A 171 1.81 -4.24 9.49
CA PRO A 171 3.09 -3.86 8.90
C PRO A 171 2.91 -3.30 7.48
N TRP A 172 3.79 -2.35 7.08
CA TRP A 172 3.72 -1.71 5.78
C TRP A 172 3.98 -2.70 4.64
N GLU A 173 3.07 -2.73 3.66
CA GLU A 173 3.15 -3.64 2.52
C GLU A 173 3.97 -3.06 1.38
N ILE A 174 5.02 -3.77 0.99
CA ILE A 174 5.90 -3.41 -0.12
C ILE A 174 5.26 -3.80 -1.45
N ALA A 175 5.43 -2.94 -2.44
CA ALA A 175 5.12 -3.20 -3.85
C ALA A 175 6.33 -2.91 -4.73
N ILE A 176 6.49 -3.68 -5.79
CA ILE A 176 7.45 -3.42 -6.86
C ILE A 176 6.98 -4.05 -8.17
N GLU A 177 7.08 -3.29 -9.24
CA GLU A 177 6.96 -3.79 -10.61
C GLU A 177 7.98 -3.08 -11.50
N ILE A 178 8.63 -3.84 -12.37
CA ILE A 178 9.65 -3.37 -13.31
C ILE A 178 9.26 -3.81 -14.71
N LEU A 179 9.42 -2.93 -15.70
CA LEU A 179 9.18 -3.25 -17.10
C LEU A 179 9.93 -4.53 -17.50
N PRO A 180 9.33 -5.42 -18.34
CA PRO A 180 9.90 -6.73 -18.68
C PRO A 180 11.36 -6.66 -19.15
N ASP A 181 11.70 -5.68 -19.98
CA ASP A 181 13.05 -5.50 -20.54
C ASP A 181 14.13 -5.19 -19.47
N TRP A 182 13.71 -4.80 -18.27
CA TRP A 182 14.59 -4.43 -17.16
C TRP A 182 14.59 -5.44 -16.00
N THR A 183 13.88 -6.56 -16.17
CA THR A 183 13.86 -7.64 -15.19
C THR A 183 15.15 -8.47 -15.22
N ASN A 184 15.39 -9.27 -14.17
CA ASN A 184 16.56 -10.17 -14.03
C ASN A 184 17.95 -9.49 -14.08
N GLN A 185 18.01 -8.17 -13.92
CA GLN A 185 19.27 -7.39 -13.89
C GLN A 185 19.67 -6.96 -12.47
N GLY A 186 19.00 -7.48 -11.45
CA GLY A 186 19.25 -7.10 -10.04
C GLY A 186 18.67 -5.74 -9.62
N ILE A 187 18.09 -4.99 -10.55
CA ILE A 187 17.58 -3.64 -10.31
C ILE A 187 16.50 -3.64 -9.22
N GLY A 188 15.59 -4.60 -9.23
CA GLY A 188 14.51 -4.69 -8.24
C GLY A 188 15.05 -4.78 -6.80
N ARG A 189 16.05 -5.60 -6.58
CA ARG A 189 16.71 -5.72 -5.28
C ARG A 189 17.30 -4.39 -4.84
N ILE A 190 18.07 -3.74 -5.72
CA ILE A 190 18.74 -2.46 -5.41
C ILE A 190 17.71 -1.35 -5.13
N ALA A 191 16.63 -1.32 -5.87
CA ALA A 191 15.54 -0.36 -5.66
C ALA A 191 14.86 -0.56 -4.29
N ILE A 192 14.53 -1.81 -3.93
CA ILE A 192 13.96 -2.12 -2.61
C ILE A 192 14.94 -1.82 -1.48
N ASP A 193 16.20 -2.22 -1.60
CA ASP A 193 17.28 -1.94 -0.65
C ASP A 193 17.33 -0.42 -0.33
N GLY A 194 17.52 0.40 -1.37
CA GLY A 194 17.60 1.85 -1.23
C GLY A 194 16.32 2.49 -0.70
N MET A 195 15.15 1.98 -1.09
CA MET A 195 13.86 2.44 -0.59
C MET A 195 13.71 2.15 0.91
N LEU A 196 14.00 0.92 1.35
CA LEU A 196 13.82 0.51 2.74
C LEU A 196 14.80 1.22 3.67
N ASP A 197 16.06 1.39 3.24
CA ASP A 197 17.05 2.20 3.95
C ASP A 197 16.56 3.65 4.15
N ALA A 198 16.02 4.26 3.10
CA ALA A 198 15.48 5.61 3.18
C ALA A 198 14.21 5.68 4.06
N VAL A 199 13.31 4.71 3.98
CA VAL A 199 12.11 4.65 4.83
C VAL A 199 12.49 4.52 6.29
N LYS A 200 13.43 3.64 6.62
CA LYS A 200 13.96 3.49 7.98
C LYS A 200 14.65 4.76 8.47
N ALA A 201 15.51 5.35 7.68
CA ALA A 201 16.26 6.55 8.07
C ALA A 201 15.35 7.80 8.23
N ARG A 202 14.36 7.98 7.35
CA ARG A 202 13.52 9.18 7.31
C ARG A 202 12.27 9.09 8.20
N LEU A 203 11.74 7.87 8.41
CA LEU A 203 10.46 7.66 9.10
C LEU A 203 10.54 6.71 10.31
N GLY A 204 11.68 6.04 10.53
CA GLY A 204 11.87 5.09 11.63
C GLY A 204 11.17 3.74 11.46
N ILE A 205 10.56 3.48 10.30
CA ILE A 205 9.83 2.23 10.03
C ILE A 205 10.82 1.15 9.59
N ASN A 206 10.77 -0.01 10.24
CA ASN A 206 11.70 -1.12 10.02
C ASN A 206 11.03 -2.51 9.99
N GLN A 207 9.70 -2.56 9.94
CA GLN A 207 8.94 -3.80 9.83
C GLN A 207 8.01 -3.71 8.62
N PHE A 208 8.17 -4.66 7.71
CA PHE A 208 7.43 -4.69 6.46
C PHE A 208 6.82 -6.05 6.24
N ARG A 209 5.80 -6.11 5.39
CA ARG A 209 5.31 -7.36 4.82
C ARG A 209 5.39 -7.30 3.31
N VAL A 210 5.50 -8.48 2.72
CA VAL A 210 5.44 -8.66 1.28
C VAL A 210 4.43 -9.76 0.98
N ARG A 211 3.54 -9.52 0.03
CA ARG A 211 2.63 -10.54 -0.48
C ARG A 211 3.02 -10.91 -1.90
N ILE A 212 3.20 -12.22 -2.15
CA ILE A 212 3.76 -12.72 -3.41
C ILE A 212 2.91 -13.90 -3.90
N ASP A 213 2.54 -13.86 -5.18
CA ASP A 213 1.88 -14.98 -5.83
C ASP A 213 2.75 -16.26 -5.74
N PRO A 214 2.19 -17.44 -5.41
CA PRO A 214 2.95 -18.70 -5.32
C PRO A 214 3.76 -19.03 -6.57
N GLY A 215 3.29 -18.64 -7.76
CA GLY A 215 4.01 -18.82 -9.03
C GLY A 215 5.11 -17.78 -9.31
N ASN A 216 5.18 -16.69 -8.52
CA ASN A 216 6.19 -15.65 -8.75
C ASN A 216 7.53 -15.97 -8.04
N HIS A 217 8.21 -17.02 -8.53
CA HIS A 217 9.49 -17.47 -7.97
C HIS A 217 10.60 -16.40 -8.01
N ALA A 218 10.55 -15.47 -8.98
CA ALA A 218 11.54 -14.40 -9.09
C ALA A 218 11.45 -13.44 -7.91
N SER A 219 10.24 -12.99 -7.57
CA SER A 219 10.00 -12.15 -6.39
C SER A 219 10.33 -12.89 -5.09
N GLN A 220 9.90 -14.14 -4.94
CA GLN A 220 10.23 -14.96 -3.76
C GLN A 220 11.75 -14.98 -3.52
N LYS A 221 12.54 -15.37 -4.54
CA LYS A 221 14.01 -15.41 -4.44
C LYS A 221 14.62 -14.06 -4.13
N MET A 222 14.07 -12.99 -4.69
CA MET A 222 14.57 -11.63 -4.46
C MET A 222 14.34 -11.21 -3.00
N PHE A 223 13.12 -11.35 -2.49
CA PHE A 223 12.79 -10.94 -1.12
C PHE A 223 13.45 -11.84 -0.06
N GLU A 224 13.60 -13.14 -0.32
CA GLU A 224 14.36 -14.03 0.56
C GLU A 224 15.86 -13.63 0.67
N LYS A 225 16.46 -13.19 -0.44
CA LYS A 225 17.82 -12.63 -0.43
C LYS A 225 17.92 -11.30 0.30
N LEU A 226 16.81 -10.58 0.48
CA LEU A 226 16.71 -9.38 1.31
C LEU A 226 16.42 -9.70 2.79
N GLY A 227 16.24 -10.98 3.14
CA GLY A 227 15.99 -11.42 4.50
C GLY A 227 14.51 -11.61 4.85
N ALA A 228 13.62 -11.64 3.84
CA ALA A 228 12.21 -11.90 4.06
C ALA A 228 11.98 -13.34 4.58
N ILE A 229 11.16 -13.48 5.61
CA ILE A 229 10.86 -14.71 6.31
C ILE A 229 9.42 -15.12 6.00
N PRO A 230 9.15 -16.40 5.59
CA PRO A 230 7.80 -16.90 5.42
C PRO A 230 6.93 -16.65 6.64
N ASN A 231 5.72 -16.12 6.44
CA ASN A 231 4.79 -15.73 7.50
C ASN A 231 3.34 -16.17 7.19
N GLY A 232 3.18 -17.33 6.56
CA GLY A 232 1.88 -17.89 6.21
C GLY A 232 1.35 -17.42 4.86
N ILE A 233 0.03 -17.42 4.73
CA ILE A 233 -0.69 -17.06 3.50
C ILE A 233 -1.86 -16.15 3.85
N SER A 234 -2.35 -15.40 2.87
CA SER A 234 -3.55 -14.56 3.01
C SER A 234 -4.43 -14.64 1.77
N GLU A 235 -5.70 -14.35 1.96
CA GLU A 235 -6.64 -14.13 0.85
C GLU A 235 -6.22 -12.89 0.06
N PHE A 236 -6.50 -12.87 -1.23
CA PHE A 236 -6.11 -11.76 -2.09
C PHE A 236 -7.30 -11.07 -2.77
N LEU A 237 -7.88 -11.70 -3.77
CA LEU A 237 -9.01 -11.13 -4.53
C LEU A 237 -10.36 -11.71 -4.11
N ILE A 238 -10.36 -12.93 -3.63
CA ILE A 238 -11.54 -13.69 -3.26
C ILE A 238 -11.53 -13.86 -1.75
N HIS A 239 -12.66 -13.52 -1.10
CA HIS A 239 -12.84 -13.60 0.36
C HIS A 239 -14.03 -14.50 0.73
N ASP A 240 -14.74 -15.03 -0.26
CA ASP A 240 -15.81 -15.99 -0.03
C ASP A 240 -15.27 -17.40 0.06
N LYS A 241 -15.47 -18.04 1.22
CA LYS A 241 -14.92 -19.36 1.53
C LYS A 241 -15.35 -20.43 0.52
N ALA A 242 -16.62 -20.44 0.10
CA ALA A 242 -17.13 -21.45 -0.84
C ALA A 242 -16.47 -21.29 -2.22
N THR A 243 -16.24 -20.05 -2.66
CA THR A 243 -15.54 -19.73 -3.91
C THR A 243 -14.06 -20.14 -3.83
N LEU A 244 -13.39 -19.89 -2.69
CA LEU A 244 -12.01 -20.32 -2.48
C LEU A 244 -11.90 -21.86 -2.51
N GLU A 245 -12.75 -22.58 -1.77
CA GLU A 245 -12.79 -24.04 -1.75
C GLU A 245 -13.04 -24.61 -3.15
N LYS A 246 -13.97 -24.04 -3.90
CA LYS A 246 -14.22 -24.43 -5.28
C LYS A 246 -13.00 -24.20 -6.18
N CYS A 247 -12.35 -23.04 -6.06
CA CYS A 247 -11.13 -22.73 -6.81
C CYS A 247 -10.03 -23.76 -6.49
N GLU A 248 -9.87 -24.13 -5.23
CA GLU A 248 -8.93 -25.16 -4.80
C GLU A 248 -9.28 -26.50 -5.43
N ASP A 249 -10.55 -26.96 -5.34
CA ASP A 249 -11.01 -28.25 -5.85
C ASP A 249 -10.86 -28.37 -7.37
N ASP A 250 -11.21 -27.31 -8.12
CA ASP A 250 -11.11 -27.26 -9.58
C ASP A 250 -9.65 -27.34 -10.07
N ASN A 251 -8.67 -26.96 -9.21
CA ASN A 251 -7.26 -26.83 -9.56
C ASN A 251 -6.34 -27.85 -8.85
N LEU A 252 -6.86 -28.84 -8.13
CA LEU A 252 -6.05 -29.86 -7.43
C LEU A 252 -5.01 -30.53 -8.32
N HIS A 253 -5.30 -30.68 -9.61
CA HIS A 253 -4.40 -31.28 -10.61
C HIS A 253 -3.12 -30.46 -10.87
N LEU A 254 -3.06 -29.21 -10.40
CA LEU A 254 -1.87 -28.33 -10.52
C LEU A 254 -0.88 -28.51 -9.36
N ILE A 255 -1.24 -29.30 -8.33
CA ILE A 255 -0.35 -29.55 -7.21
C ILE A 255 0.77 -30.51 -7.64
N ASP A 256 1.97 -29.98 -7.70
CA ASP A 256 3.19 -30.70 -8.04
C ASP A 256 4.18 -30.74 -6.85
N ALA A 257 5.38 -31.28 -7.08
CA ALA A 257 6.42 -31.39 -6.05
C ALA A 257 6.89 -30.01 -5.55
N ASP A 258 6.92 -29.01 -6.43
CA ASP A 258 7.33 -27.65 -6.08
C ASP A 258 6.26 -26.97 -5.21
N THR A 259 4.98 -27.14 -5.53
CA THR A 259 3.83 -26.70 -4.73
C THR A 259 3.86 -27.31 -3.33
N ILE A 260 4.12 -28.62 -3.23
CA ILE A 260 4.22 -29.32 -1.94
C ILE A 260 5.40 -28.77 -1.11
N SER A 261 6.55 -28.60 -1.73
CA SER A 261 7.75 -28.04 -1.08
C SER A 261 7.50 -26.63 -0.56
N LEU A 262 6.87 -25.78 -1.41
CA LEU A 262 6.52 -24.41 -1.06
C LEU A 262 5.51 -24.35 0.10
N ALA A 263 4.49 -25.20 0.06
CA ALA A 263 3.49 -25.30 1.14
C ALA A 263 4.14 -25.70 2.47
N GLY A 264 5.07 -26.65 2.45
CA GLY A 264 5.86 -27.03 3.63
C GLY A 264 6.67 -25.87 4.20
N LYS A 265 7.25 -25.03 3.34
CA LYS A 265 8.00 -23.84 3.73
C LYS A 265 7.13 -22.79 4.46
N PHE A 266 5.86 -22.68 4.08
CA PHE A 266 4.90 -21.75 4.69
C PHE A 266 4.04 -22.39 5.80
N GLY A 267 4.20 -23.68 6.07
CA GLY A 267 3.44 -24.40 7.10
C GLY A 267 1.94 -24.51 6.77
N VAL A 268 1.58 -24.65 5.49
CA VAL A 268 0.19 -24.69 5.01
C VAL A 268 -0.06 -25.94 4.18
N GLU A 269 -1.34 -26.27 3.95
CA GLU A 269 -1.72 -27.36 3.05
C GLU A 269 -1.45 -26.95 1.59
N PRO A 270 -0.90 -27.84 0.73
CA PRO A 270 -0.59 -27.52 -0.67
C PRO A 270 -1.76 -26.94 -1.45
N ARG A 271 -3.00 -27.43 -1.22
CA ARG A 271 -4.20 -26.94 -1.89
C ARG A 271 -4.46 -25.45 -1.66
N LYS A 272 -4.04 -24.91 -0.50
CA LYS A 272 -4.23 -23.51 -0.15
C LYS A 272 -3.44 -22.57 -1.04
N LEU A 273 -2.32 -23.01 -1.59
CA LEU A 273 -1.53 -22.22 -2.54
C LEU A 273 -2.22 -22.01 -3.90
N LEU A 274 -3.32 -22.75 -4.18
CA LEU A 274 -4.12 -22.55 -5.39
C LEU A 274 -5.10 -21.37 -5.31
N SER A 275 -5.32 -20.84 -4.11
CA SER A 275 -6.32 -19.78 -3.86
C SER A 275 -5.80 -18.61 -3.04
N HIS A 276 -4.64 -18.75 -2.40
CA HIS A 276 -4.07 -17.76 -1.50
C HIS A 276 -2.73 -17.23 -2.00
N ILE A 277 -2.36 -16.05 -1.51
CA ILE A 277 -1.08 -15.41 -1.77
C ILE A 277 -0.12 -15.65 -0.59
N LEU A 278 1.16 -15.85 -0.90
CA LEU A 278 2.20 -16.02 0.12
C LEU A 278 2.41 -14.72 0.88
N GLU A 279 2.62 -14.79 2.17
CA GLU A 279 2.94 -13.66 3.02
C GLU A 279 4.32 -13.85 3.65
N TYR A 280 5.14 -12.80 3.58
CA TYR A 280 6.45 -12.74 4.20
C TYR A 280 6.51 -11.56 5.17
N SER A 281 7.19 -11.75 6.29
CA SER A 281 7.69 -10.66 7.13
C SER A 281 9.06 -10.25 6.67
N LEU A 282 9.33 -8.95 6.61
CA LEU A 282 10.65 -8.41 6.28
C LEU A 282 11.06 -7.39 7.36
N PRO A 283 11.86 -7.82 8.36
CA PRO A 283 12.57 -6.91 9.25
C PRO A 283 13.72 -6.24 8.51
N TRP A 284 13.97 -4.92 8.80
CA TRP A 284 14.96 -4.11 8.11
C TRP A 284 15.91 -3.36 9.03
#